data_100ee590a6b342777e738e4e3ddb0519
#
_entry.id   100ee590a6b342777e738e4e3ddb0519
#
_cell.length_a   1.000
_cell.length_b   1.000
_cell.length_c   1.000
_cell.angle_alpha   90.00
_cell.angle_beta   90.00
_cell.angle_gamma   90.00
#
_symmetry.space_group_name_H-M   'P 1'
#
loop_
_entity.id
_entity.type
_entity.pdbx_description
1 polymer ?
#
loop_
_entity_poly.entity_id
_entity_poly.type
_entity_poly.pdbx_seq_one_letter_code
_entity_poly.pdbx_strand_id
1 'polypeptide(L)'
;MIKKSSIRRICVATLALFILLIIYFFPSSDVTIKEHLSYIKKDEMPIFLVDNSNYVARTSIVKSSETINEQIKEIIETLTINSKKSTYIRDGFKPIIPENTKIIDLKLDNEILTINFSKEFLTVNETNEEPMLEALIYSLTELKEIK
;
A
#
# COMPACT_ATOMS: atom_id res chain seq x y z
N MET A 1 -36.51 28.36 52.67
CA MET A 1 -36.05 26.95 52.70
C MET A 1 -36.28 26.33 51.34
N ILE A 2 -35.21 26.00 50.60
CA ILE A 2 -35.31 25.34 49.31
C ILE A 2 -35.67 23.88 49.53
N LYS A 3 -36.77 23.40 48.95
CA LYS A 3 -37.23 22.01 49.11
C LYS A 3 -36.15 21.02 48.58
N LYS A 4 -35.83 19.99 49.33
CA LYS A 4 -34.85 18.94 48.99
C LYS A 4 -35.08 18.31 47.60
N SER A 5 -36.34 18.27 47.15
CA SER A 5 -36.75 17.83 45.81
C SER A 5 -36.32 18.78 44.70
N SER A 6 -36.27 20.10 44.96
CA SER A 6 -35.85 21.11 43.99
C SER A 6 -34.34 21.05 43.73
N ILE A 7 -33.57 20.83 44.81
CA ILE A 7 -32.09 20.65 44.69
C ILE A 7 -31.77 19.43 43.85
N ARG A 8 -32.47 18.32 44.04
CA ARG A 8 -32.26 17.10 43.24
C ARG A 8 -32.56 17.29 41.75
N ARG A 9 -33.62 18.08 41.44
CA ARG A 9 -33.96 18.41 40.03
C ARG A 9 -32.90 19.30 39.38
N ILE A 10 -32.38 20.27 40.11
CA ILE A 10 -31.32 21.17 39.65
C ILE A 10 -30.04 20.37 39.36
N CYS A 11 -29.61 19.46 40.29
CA CYS A 11 -28.44 18.62 40.09
C CYS A 11 -28.58 17.70 38.86
N VAL A 12 -29.73 17.13 38.60
CA VAL A 12 -29.98 16.30 37.41
C VAL A 12 -29.92 17.15 36.12
N ALA A 13 -30.50 18.36 36.15
CA ALA A 13 -30.47 19.24 34.97
C ALA A 13 -29.04 19.74 34.68
N THR A 14 -28.24 20.07 35.71
CA THR A 14 -26.83 20.47 35.50
C THR A 14 -25.97 19.32 35.00
N LEU A 15 -26.20 18.10 35.47
CA LEU A 15 -25.49 16.90 35.01
C LEU A 15 -25.80 16.62 33.53
N ALA A 16 -27.08 16.71 33.15
CA ALA A 16 -27.51 16.52 31.74
C ALA A 16 -26.88 17.58 30.81
N LEU A 17 -26.83 18.84 31.25
CA LEU A 17 -26.20 19.92 30.47
C LEU A 17 -24.68 19.68 30.31
N PHE A 18 -24.04 19.18 31.37
CA PHE A 18 -22.60 18.87 31.33
C PHE A 18 -22.28 17.71 30.36
N ILE A 19 -23.13 16.69 30.32
CA ILE A 19 -23.00 15.59 29.34
C ILE A 19 -23.17 16.10 27.92
N LEU A 20 -24.13 16.97 27.65
CA LEU A 20 -24.32 17.59 26.33
C LEU A 20 -23.12 18.44 25.91
N LEU A 21 -22.51 19.17 26.85
CA LEU A 21 -21.29 19.94 26.59
C LEU A 21 -20.11 19.02 26.25
N ILE A 22 -19.97 17.90 26.96
CA ILE A 22 -18.92 16.90 26.62
C ILE A 22 -19.11 16.37 25.21
N ILE A 23 -20.34 15.99 24.81
CA ILE A 23 -20.63 15.51 23.46
C ILE A 23 -20.37 16.59 22.41
N TYR A 24 -20.62 17.85 22.73
CA TYR A 24 -20.41 18.98 21.80
C TYR A 24 -18.91 19.33 21.64
N PHE A 25 -18.13 19.31 22.73
CA PHE A 25 -16.69 19.63 22.71
C PHE A 25 -15.77 18.45 22.33
N PHE A 26 -16.28 17.21 22.48
CA PHE A 26 -15.62 16.01 21.97
C PHE A 26 -16.47 15.43 20.84
N PRO A 27 -16.47 16.03 19.64
CA PRO A 27 -17.08 15.37 18.50
C PRO A 27 -16.44 13.99 18.39
N SER A 28 -17.26 12.95 18.33
CA SER A 28 -16.80 11.61 18.03
C SER A 28 -15.95 11.73 16.77
N SER A 29 -14.65 11.54 16.94
CA SER A 29 -13.76 11.37 15.79
C SER A 29 -14.34 10.19 15.02
N ASP A 30 -15.05 10.48 13.96
CA ASP A 30 -15.26 9.52 12.90
C ASP A 30 -13.87 9.13 12.42
N VAL A 31 -13.35 8.08 13.01
CA VAL A 31 -12.17 7.38 12.50
C VAL A 31 -12.65 6.80 11.18
N THR A 32 -12.63 7.63 10.16
CA THR A 32 -12.78 7.19 8.79
C THR A 32 -11.54 6.37 8.46
N ILE A 33 -11.68 5.05 8.66
CA ILE A 33 -10.71 4.03 8.21
C ILE A 33 -10.35 4.19 6.71
N LYS A 34 -11.06 5.04 5.99
CA LYS A 34 -10.81 5.38 4.58
C LYS A 34 -9.57 6.24 4.32
N GLU A 35 -9.03 6.96 5.30
CA GLU A 35 -7.86 7.82 5.06
C GLU A 35 -6.51 7.09 5.11
N HIS A 36 -6.45 5.90 5.69
CA HIS A 36 -5.19 5.14 5.74
C HIS A 36 -4.84 4.41 4.44
N LEU A 37 -5.77 4.32 3.48
CA LEU A 37 -5.56 3.58 2.22
C LEU A 37 -5.19 4.46 1.01
N SER A 38 -5.14 5.78 1.13
CA SER A 38 -4.91 6.66 -0.02
C SER A 38 -3.78 7.67 0.12
N TYR A 39 -2.97 7.62 1.17
CA TYR A 39 -1.84 8.54 1.28
C TYR A 39 -0.59 7.98 0.60
N ILE A 40 -0.70 7.79 -0.73
CA ILE A 40 0.49 7.76 -1.58
C ILE A 40 0.80 9.22 -1.87
N LYS A 41 1.95 9.70 -1.42
CA LYS A 41 2.45 11.03 -1.78
C LYS A 41 2.47 11.13 -3.31
N LYS A 42 2.28 12.34 -3.85
CA LYS A 42 2.23 12.59 -5.31
C LYS A 42 3.42 11.98 -6.07
N ASP A 43 4.54 11.78 -5.38
CA ASP A 43 5.79 11.25 -5.93
C ASP A 43 6.06 9.79 -5.54
N GLU A 44 5.05 9.06 -5.05
CA GLU A 44 5.15 7.65 -4.72
C GLU A 44 4.25 6.83 -5.64
N MET A 45 4.67 5.62 -5.98
CA MET A 45 3.84 4.63 -6.67
C MET A 45 3.68 3.37 -5.81
N PRO A 46 2.50 2.74 -5.85
CA PRO A 46 2.27 1.50 -5.12
C PRO A 46 3.10 0.36 -5.72
N ILE A 47 3.56 -0.52 -4.85
CA ILE A 47 4.25 -1.75 -5.20
C ILE A 47 3.88 -2.83 -4.18
N PHE A 48 3.87 -4.07 -4.62
CA PHE A 48 3.71 -5.23 -3.75
C PHE A 48 5.06 -5.91 -3.57
N LEU A 49 5.49 -6.04 -2.34
CA LEU A 49 6.76 -6.66 -1.97
C LEU A 49 6.51 -7.89 -1.10
N VAL A 50 7.47 -8.79 -1.08
CA VAL A 50 7.43 -9.98 -0.25
C VAL A 50 8.13 -9.69 1.08
N ASP A 51 7.47 -10.00 2.18
CA ASP A 51 8.05 -9.89 3.52
C ASP A 51 8.97 -11.07 3.86
N ASN A 52 9.58 -11.02 5.04
CA ASN A 52 10.47 -12.08 5.50
C ASN A 52 9.75 -13.42 5.78
N SER A 53 8.42 -13.40 5.86
CA SER A 53 7.57 -14.59 6.06
C SER A 53 6.97 -15.11 4.74
N ASN A 54 7.41 -14.60 3.60
CA ASN A 54 6.92 -14.90 2.26
C ASN A 54 5.49 -14.45 1.96
N TYR A 55 4.92 -13.50 2.72
CA TYR A 55 3.64 -12.88 2.39
C TYR A 55 3.85 -11.66 1.49
N VAL A 56 2.96 -11.51 0.52
CA VAL A 56 2.92 -10.34 -0.37
C VAL A 56 2.14 -9.22 0.31
N ALA A 57 2.76 -8.04 0.44
CA ALA A 57 2.14 -6.89 1.08
C ALA A 57 2.33 -5.62 0.26
N ARG A 58 1.27 -4.79 0.23
CA ARG A 58 1.26 -3.50 -0.46
C ARG A 58 2.10 -2.48 0.30
N THR A 59 3.00 -1.83 -0.41
CA THR A 59 3.81 -0.71 0.07
C THR A 59 3.93 0.36 -1.02
N SER A 60 4.83 1.30 -0.89
CA SER A 60 5.10 2.32 -1.91
C SER A 60 6.58 2.52 -2.09
N ILE A 61 6.97 2.90 -3.30
CA ILE A 61 8.31 3.36 -3.65
C ILE A 61 8.25 4.77 -4.23
N VAL A 62 9.35 5.50 -4.14
CA VAL A 62 9.45 6.81 -4.77
C VAL A 62 9.43 6.62 -6.28
N LYS A 63 8.48 7.28 -6.93
CA LYS A 63 8.34 7.29 -8.38
C LYS A 63 9.44 8.17 -8.99
N SER A 64 10.29 7.60 -9.80
CA SER A 64 11.36 8.34 -10.51
C SER A 64 11.09 8.49 -12.00
N SER A 65 10.05 7.87 -12.51
CA SER A 65 9.76 7.78 -13.95
C SER A 65 8.40 8.38 -14.30
N GLU A 66 8.32 9.10 -15.42
CA GLU A 66 7.10 9.76 -15.89
C GLU A 66 6.27 8.85 -16.83
N THR A 67 6.95 8.03 -17.66
CA THR A 67 6.28 7.19 -18.64
C THR A 67 5.89 5.84 -18.06
N ILE A 68 4.76 5.28 -18.53
CA ILE A 68 4.27 3.96 -18.10
C ILE A 68 5.32 2.86 -18.32
N ASN A 69 6.01 2.86 -19.45
CA ASN A 69 7.02 1.85 -19.76
C ASN A 69 8.22 1.93 -18.78
N GLU A 70 8.62 3.11 -18.37
CA GLU A 70 9.68 3.29 -17.37
C GLU A 70 9.21 2.89 -15.97
N GLN A 71 7.95 3.19 -15.61
CA GLN A 71 7.36 2.75 -14.35
C GLN A 71 7.30 1.22 -14.24
N ILE A 72 6.90 0.55 -15.31
CA ILE A 72 6.92 -0.92 -15.40
C ILE A 72 8.34 -1.45 -15.15
N LYS A 73 9.33 -0.89 -15.84
CA LYS A 73 10.74 -1.27 -15.65
C LYS A 73 11.22 -1.01 -14.22
N GLU A 74 10.84 0.12 -13.64
CA GLU A 74 11.20 0.49 -12.27
C GLU A 74 10.63 -0.48 -11.24
N ILE A 75 9.36 -0.91 -11.42
CA ILE A 75 8.74 -1.95 -10.58
C ILE A 75 9.54 -3.27 -10.69
N ILE A 76 9.80 -3.72 -11.91
CA ILE A 76 10.51 -4.99 -12.14
C ILE A 76 11.93 -4.92 -11.58
N GLU A 77 12.65 -3.82 -11.78
CA GLU A 77 13.98 -3.62 -11.19
C GLU A 77 13.92 -3.64 -9.66
N THR A 78 12.92 -3.01 -9.05
CA THR A 78 12.76 -3.02 -7.59
C THR A 78 12.54 -4.43 -7.06
N LEU A 79 11.74 -5.24 -7.77
CA LEU A 79 11.48 -6.63 -7.40
C LEU A 79 12.66 -7.57 -7.69
N THR A 80 13.64 -7.16 -8.50
CA THR A 80 14.78 -8.02 -8.90
C THR A 80 15.90 -8.00 -7.86
N ILE A 81 16.35 -9.19 -7.45
CA ILE A 81 17.43 -9.39 -6.49
C ILE A 81 18.72 -8.72 -6.99
N ASN A 82 19.44 -8.04 -6.10
CA ASN A 82 20.71 -7.36 -6.36
C ASN A 82 20.65 -6.28 -7.47
N SER A 83 19.47 -5.79 -7.79
CA SER A 83 19.34 -4.62 -8.67
C SER A 83 19.68 -3.33 -7.93
N LYS A 84 19.94 -2.24 -8.67
CA LYS A 84 20.16 -0.92 -8.07
C LYS A 84 18.95 -0.41 -7.31
N LYS A 85 17.74 -0.70 -7.78
CA LYS A 85 16.48 -0.25 -7.18
C LYS A 85 16.11 -1.07 -5.95
N SER A 86 16.47 -2.35 -5.90
CA SER A 86 16.18 -3.21 -4.75
C SER A 86 16.89 -2.76 -3.46
N THR A 87 17.94 -1.95 -3.53
CA THR A 87 18.61 -1.37 -2.36
C THR A 87 17.78 -0.33 -1.62
N TYR A 88 16.71 0.20 -2.24
CA TYR A 88 15.81 1.18 -1.63
C TYR A 88 14.55 0.57 -1.03
N ILE A 89 14.46 -0.76 -1.03
CA ILE A 89 13.35 -1.48 -0.37
C ILE A 89 13.42 -1.23 1.14
N ARG A 90 12.26 -0.98 1.76
CA ARG A 90 12.16 -0.78 3.21
C ARG A 90 12.53 -2.04 3.98
N ASP A 91 13.06 -1.86 5.18
CA ASP A 91 13.33 -2.97 6.10
C ASP A 91 12.09 -3.85 6.30
N GLY A 92 12.30 -5.15 6.35
CA GLY A 92 11.24 -6.14 6.49
C GLY A 92 10.69 -6.70 5.17
N PHE A 93 11.09 -6.12 4.02
CA PHE A 93 10.75 -6.61 2.69
C PHE A 93 11.99 -7.05 1.92
N LYS A 94 11.78 -7.89 0.91
CA LYS A 94 12.84 -8.41 0.06
C LYS A 94 12.44 -8.43 -1.41
N PRO A 95 13.40 -8.25 -2.32
CA PRO A 95 13.20 -8.53 -3.74
C PRO A 95 13.07 -10.04 -3.93
N ILE A 96 12.35 -10.47 -4.97
CA ILE A 96 12.03 -11.88 -5.18
C ILE A 96 12.26 -12.38 -6.60
N ILE A 97 12.30 -11.48 -7.60
CA ILE A 97 12.63 -11.86 -8.98
C ILE A 97 14.11 -12.24 -9.04
N PRO A 98 14.44 -13.37 -9.69
CA PRO A 98 15.83 -13.85 -9.77
C PRO A 98 16.80 -12.78 -10.30
N GLU A 99 17.98 -12.79 -9.75
CA GLU A 99 19.08 -11.91 -10.17
C GLU A 99 19.38 -12.06 -11.67
N ASN A 100 19.80 -10.96 -12.31
CA ASN A 100 20.11 -10.90 -13.73
C ASN A 100 18.91 -11.11 -14.67
N THR A 101 17.68 -11.21 -14.16
CA THR A 101 16.47 -11.19 -14.99
C THR A 101 16.42 -9.88 -15.79
N LYS A 102 16.19 -10.01 -17.11
CA LYS A 102 16.06 -8.87 -18.04
C LYS A 102 14.73 -8.90 -18.75
N ILE A 103 14.21 -7.72 -19.02
CA ILE A 103 13.09 -7.54 -19.95
C ILE A 103 13.67 -7.61 -21.37
N ILE A 104 13.25 -8.61 -22.14
CA ILE A 104 13.63 -8.76 -23.56
C ILE A 104 12.72 -7.91 -24.42
N ASP A 105 11.41 -7.96 -24.14
CA ASP A 105 10.39 -7.18 -24.86
C ASP A 105 9.28 -6.77 -23.91
N LEU A 106 8.67 -5.62 -24.16
CA LEU A 106 7.58 -5.05 -23.38
C LEU A 106 6.60 -4.36 -24.31
N LYS A 107 5.36 -4.83 -24.31
CA LYS A 107 4.28 -4.27 -25.11
C LYS A 107 3.05 -4.04 -24.24
N LEU A 108 2.52 -2.83 -24.26
CA LEU A 108 1.22 -2.48 -23.70
C LEU A 108 0.27 -2.14 -24.86
N ASP A 109 -0.81 -2.89 -24.98
CA ASP A 109 -1.81 -2.72 -26.04
C ASP A 109 -3.22 -2.95 -25.46
N ASN A 110 -4.09 -1.94 -25.58
CA ASN A 110 -5.46 -2.00 -25.07
C ASN A 110 -5.56 -2.48 -23.59
N GLU A 111 -4.73 -1.92 -22.69
CA GLU A 111 -4.66 -2.24 -21.25
C GLU A 111 -4.08 -3.64 -20.96
N ILE A 112 -3.69 -4.39 -21.98
CA ILE A 112 -3.03 -5.69 -21.84
C ILE A 112 -1.53 -5.50 -21.91
N LEU A 113 -0.84 -5.84 -20.83
CA LEU A 113 0.61 -5.81 -20.74
C LEU A 113 1.19 -7.18 -21.07
N THR A 114 2.04 -7.23 -22.08
CA THR A 114 2.84 -8.42 -22.43
C THR A 114 4.31 -8.15 -22.13
N ILE A 115 4.93 -8.99 -21.32
CA ILE A 115 6.36 -8.88 -21.01
C ILE A 115 7.03 -10.20 -21.34
N ASN A 116 8.13 -10.12 -22.08
CA ASN A 116 9.02 -11.25 -22.33
C ASN A 116 10.28 -11.10 -21.49
N PHE A 117 10.48 -12.04 -20.57
CA PHE A 117 11.65 -12.07 -19.70
C PHE A 117 12.76 -12.98 -20.24
N SER A 118 13.97 -12.73 -19.84
CA SER A 118 15.10 -13.62 -20.07
C SER A 118 14.96 -14.92 -19.28
N LYS A 119 15.74 -15.94 -19.67
CA LYS A 119 15.68 -17.28 -19.05
C LYS A 119 15.98 -17.29 -17.55
N GLU A 120 16.67 -16.30 -17.04
CA GLU A 120 16.98 -16.12 -15.61
C GLU A 120 15.71 -16.00 -14.77
N PHE A 121 14.63 -15.46 -15.32
CA PHE A 121 13.34 -15.40 -14.64
C PHE A 121 12.83 -16.78 -14.19
N LEU A 122 13.13 -17.82 -14.95
CA LEU A 122 12.71 -19.20 -14.67
C LEU A 122 13.59 -19.89 -13.62
N THR A 123 14.63 -19.23 -13.10
CA THR A 123 15.51 -19.82 -12.06
C THR A 123 14.96 -19.63 -10.64
N VAL A 124 13.74 -19.11 -10.50
CA VAL A 124 13.05 -19.01 -9.21
C VAL A 124 12.88 -20.41 -8.61
N ASN A 125 13.01 -20.51 -7.29
CA ASN A 125 12.72 -21.77 -6.61
C ASN A 125 11.20 -21.92 -6.41
N GLU A 126 10.73 -23.17 -6.30
CA GLU A 126 9.31 -23.52 -6.18
C GLU A 126 8.60 -22.78 -5.03
N THR A 127 9.26 -22.55 -3.91
CA THR A 127 8.66 -21.88 -2.75
C THR A 127 8.46 -20.38 -2.94
N ASN A 128 9.18 -19.77 -3.89
CA ASN A 128 9.13 -18.34 -4.19
C ASN A 128 8.36 -18.04 -5.48
N GLU A 129 7.96 -19.04 -6.24
CA GLU A 129 7.28 -18.85 -7.53
C GLU A 129 5.94 -18.14 -7.36
N GLU A 130 5.07 -18.63 -6.49
CA GLU A 130 3.76 -18.05 -6.23
C GLU A 130 3.88 -16.60 -5.68
N PRO A 131 4.62 -16.31 -4.59
CA PRO A 131 4.74 -14.95 -4.10
C PRO A 131 5.47 -14.00 -5.08
N MET A 132 6.36 -14.51 -5.95
CA MET A 132 6.97 -13.72 -7.02
C MET A 132 5.94 -13.29 -8.06
N LEU A 133 5.12 -14.21 -8.53
CA LEU A 133 4.06 -13.91 -9.50
C LEU A 133 3.01 -12.98 -8.91
N GLU A 134 2.58 -13.20 -7.67
CA GLU A 134 1.64 -12.30 -6.98
C GLU A 134 2.21 -10.88 -6.84
N ALA A 135 3.43 -10.74 -6.34
CA ALA A 135 4.07 -9.44 -6.17
C ALA A 135 4.21 -8.70 -7.50
N LEU A 136 4.60 -9.41 -8.57
CA LEU A 136 4.74 -8.84 -9.91
C LEU A 136 3.38 -8.42 -10.49
N ILE A 137 2.40 -9.32 -10.50
CA ILE A 137 1.07 -9.07 -11.08
C ILE A 137 0.38 -7.92 -10.34
N TYR A 138 0.31 -7.97 -9.01
CA TYR A 138 -0.35 -6.94 -8.21
C TYR A 138 0.33 -5.57 -8.36
N SER A 139 1.67 -5.53 -8.43
CA SER A 139 2.38 -4.27 -8.63
C SER A 139 2.09 -3.65 -10.01
N LEU A 140 2.02 -4.47 -11.05
CA LEU A 140 1.77 -3.99 -12.41
C LEU A 140 0.30 -3.59 -12.62
N THR A 141 -0.65 -4.31 -12.05
CA THR A 141 -2.09 -4.00 -12.16
C THR A 141 -2.54 -2.80 -11.30
N GLU A 142 -1.70 -2.29 -10.40
CA GLU A 142 -1.96 -0.99 -9.74
C GLU A 142 -1.72 0.22 -10.66
N LEU A 143 -1.02 0.01 -11.78
CA LEU A 143 -0.87 1.03 -12.81
C LEU A 143 -2.18 1.17 -13.57
N LYS A 144 -2.73 2.39 -13.65
CA LYS A 144 -4.07 2.67 -14.18
C LYS A 144 -4.28 2.25 -15.63
N GLU A 145 -3.20 2.13 -16.36
CA GLU A 145 -3.17 1.78 -17.78
C GLU A 145 -3.20 0.26 -18.03
N ILE A 146 -3.15 -0.56 -16.96
CA ILE A 146 -3.09 -2.03 -17.03
C ILE A 146 -4.32 -2.62 -16.34
N LYS A 147 -4.94 -3.62 -17.00
CA LYS A 147 -6.08 -4.40 -16.47
C LYS A 147 -5.87 -5.89 -16.63
#